data_712ba6300be85ac1ad76a57f73ebbd96
#
_entry.id   712ba6300be85ac1ad76a57f73ebbd96
#
_cell.length_a   1.000
_cell.length_b   1.000
_cell.length_c   1.000
_cell.angle_alpha   90.00
_cell.angle_beta   90.00
_cell.angle_gamma   90.00
#
_symmetry.space_group_name_H-M   'P 1'
#
loop_
_entity.id
_entity.type
_entity.pdbx_description
1 polymer ?
#
loop_
_entity_poly.entity_id
_entity_poly.type
_entity_poly.pdbx_seq_one_letter_code
_entity_poly.pdbx_strand_id
1 'polypeptide(L)' 'MRYLVVEAQSAEELQQKVQEYITAGWEPLGGLAVSNHGAWNYWYYQAMVMRSGQ' A
#
# COMPACT_ATOMS: atom_id res chain seq x y z
N MET A 1 13.61 -5.33 10.10
CA MET A 1 12.73 -4.93 8.96
C MET A 1 11.30 -4.76 9.49
N ARG A 2 10.65 -3.72 9.04
CA ARG A 2 9.24 -3.49 9.41
C ARG A 2 8.38 -3.68 8.18
N TYR A 3 7.17 -4.15 8.40
CA TYR A 3 6.26 -4.51 7.31
C TYR A 3 4.86 -3.99 7.62
N LEU A 4 4.21 -3.43 6.62
CA LEU A 4 2.81 -3.04 6.76
C LEU A 4 2.09 -3.18 5.42
N VAL A 5 0.77 -3.24 5.48
CA VAL A 5 -0.07 -3.27 4.29
C VAL A 5 -0.92 -2.01 4.29
N VAL A 6 -0.80 -1.25 3.21
CA VAL A 6 -1.60 -0.04 3.00
C VAL A 6 -2.84 -0.45 2.21
N GLU A 7 -4.01 0.01 2.64
CA GLU A 7 -5.23 -0.32 1.92
C GLU A 7 -6.05 0.94 1.63
N ALA A 8 -6.78 0.89 0.53
CA ALA A 8 -7.60 2.01 0.08
C ALA A 8 -8.72 1.50 -0.80
N GLN A 9 -9.75 2.31 -0.99
CA GLN A 9 -10.90 1.92 -1.79
C GLN A 9 -10.81 2.41 -3.23
N SER A 10 -9.74 3.08 -3.61
CA SER A 10 -9.50 3.47 -4.99
C SER A 10 -8.01 3.44 -5.26
N ALA A 11 -7.65 3.27 -6.54
CA ALA A 11 -6.24 3.27 -6.91
C ALA A 11 -5.61 4.62 -6.64
N GLU A 12 -6.35 5.69 -6.86
CA GLU A 12 -5.84 7.03 -6.62
C GLU A 12 -5.55 7.28 -5.15
N GLU A 13 -6.46 6.85 -4.29
CA GLU A 13 -6.26 6.97 -2.86
C GLU A 13 -5.06 6.14 -2.41
N LEU A 14 -4.94 4.92 -2.94
CA LEU A 14 -3.80 4.07 -2.62
C LEU A 14 -2.50 4.74 -3.03
N GLN A 15 -2.47 5.32 -4.22
CA GLN A 15 -1.28 5.99 -4.72
C GLN A 15 -0.84 7.11 -3.79
N GLN A 16 -1.78 7.90 -3.30
CA GLN A 16 -1.47 8.99 -2.38
C GLN A 16 -0.92 8.46 -1.07
N LYS A 17 -1.54 7.41 -0.52
CA LYS A 17 -1.08 6.83 0.74
C LYS A 17 0.32 6.23 0.58
N VAL A 18 0.53 5.49 -0.49
CA VAL A 18 1.84 4.87 -0.74
C VAL A 18 2.91 5.95 -0.86
N GLN A 19 2.60 7.04 -1.56
CA GLN A 19 3.57 8.12 -1.72
C GLN A 19 3.96 8.73 -0.37
N GLU A 20 3.00 8.87 0.54
CA GLU A 20 3.28 9.39 1.88
C GLU A 20 4.21 8.44 2.64
N TYR A 21 4.00 7.13 2.51
CA TYR A 21 4.87 6.17 3.17
C TYR A 21 6.27 6.17 2.56
N ILE A 22 6.36 6.30 1.23
CA ILE A 22 7.68 6.40 0.58
C ILE A 22 8.44 7.61 1.12
N THR A 23 7.76 8.74 1.26
CA THR A 23 8.38 9.94 1.80
C THR A 23 8.87 9.72 3.22
N ALA A 24 8.20 8.86 3.98
CA ALA A 24 8.59 8.55 5.36
C ALA A 24 9.65 7.45 5.45
N GLY A 25 10.13 6.93 4.32
CA GLY A 25 11.22 5.96 4.31
C GLY A 25 10.81 4.54 4.02
N TRP A 26 9.54 4.30 3.73
CA TRP A 26 9.05 2.96 3.39
C TRP A 26 9.25 2.69 1.90
N GLU A 27 9.37 1.41 1.54
CA GLU A 27 9.51 0.97 0.16
C GLU A 27 8.36 0.05 -0.21
N PRO A 28 7.77 0.21 -1.41
CA PRO A 28 6.76 -0.75 -1.86
C PRO A 28 7.43 -2.10 -2.12
N LEU A 29 6.73 -3.17 -1.76
CA LEU A 29 7.21 -4.53 -1.97
C LEU A 29 6.27 -5.22 -2.93
N GLY A 30 6.74 -5.46 -4.16
CA GLY A 30 5.92 -6.09 -5.18
C GLY A 30 4.85 -5.16 -5.73
N GLY A 31 3.96 -5.70 -6.54
CA GLY A 31 2.86 -4.95 -7.11
C GLY A 31 1.69 -4.86 -6.15
N LEU A 32 0.71 -4.05 -6.50
CA LEU A 32 -0.48 -3.92 -5.68
C LEU A 32 -1.44 -5.08 -5.95
N ALA A 33 -2.35 -5.31 -5.01
CA ALA A 33 -3.40 -6.30 -5.15
C ALA A 33 -4.76 -5.62 -5.06
N VAL A 34 -5.76 -6.24 -5.67
CA VAL A 34 -7.13 -5.72 -5.68
C VAL A 34 -8.04 -6.83 -5.21
N SER A 35 -9.00 -6.48 -4.35
CA SER A 35 -10.00 -7.43 -3.87
C SER A 35 -11.38 -6.82 -4.05
N ASN A 36 -12.34 -7.65 -4.46
CA ASN A 36 -13.73 -7.24 -4.64
C ASN A 36 -14.56 -7.83 -3.50
N HIS A 37 -15.16 -6.96 -2.70
CA HIS A 37 -15.96 -7.37 -1.54
C HIS A 37 -17.46 -7.21 -1.78
N GLY A 38 -17.87 -7.24 -3.04
CA GLY A 38 -19.26 -7.08 -3.42
C GLY A 38 -19.37 -6.08 -4.55
N ALA A 39 -20.58 -5.89 -5.11
CA ALA A 39 -20.81 -5.02 -6.26
C ALA A 39 -20.18 -3.64 -6.00
N TRP A 40 -19.25 -3.23 -6.84
CA TRP A 40 -18.59 -1.93 -6.79
C TRP A 40 -17.78 -1.67 -5.53
N ASN A 41 -17.60 -2.65 -4.64
CA ASN A 41 -16.82 -2.48 -3.42
C ASN A 41 -15.44 -3.09 -3.61
N TYR A 42 -14.51 -2.30 -4.16
CA TYR A 42 -13.16 -2.74 -4.43
C TYR A 42 -12.20 -2.18 -3.40
N TRP A 43 -11.26 -3.01 -2.98
CA TRP A 43 -10.19 -2.61 -2.07
C TRP A 43 -8.85 -2.87 -2.72
N TYR A 44 -7.94 -1.93 -2.54
CA TYR A 44 -6.62 -1.98 -3.13
C TYR A 44 -5.59 -2.05 -2.00
N TYR A 45 -4.59 -2.89 -2.18
CA TYR A 45 -3.60 -3.16 -1.13
C TYR A 45 -2.21 -3.05 -1.70
N GLN A 46 -1.28 -2.51 -0.89
CA GLN A 46 0.14 -2.46 -1.25
C GLN A 46 0.94 -2.77 -0.01
N ALA A 47 1.80 -3.80 -0.10
CA ALA A 47 2.73 -4.12 0.97
C ALA A 47 3.88 -3.14 0.96
N MET A 48 4.30 -2.72 2.14
CA MET A 48 5.40 -1.78 2.30
C MET A 48 6.38 -2.35 3.31
N VAL A 49 7.65 -2.10 3.12
CA VAL A 49 8.68 -2.52 4.07
C VAL A 49 9.59 -1.33 4.39
N MET A 50 10.12 -1.35 5.59
CA MET A 50 11.14 -0.40 5.99
C MET A 50 12.33 -1.20 6.52
N ARG A 51 13.47 -1.03 5.88
CA ARG A 51 14.69 -1.76 6.24
C ARG A 51 15.43 -0.92 7.26
N SER A 52 15.28 -1.28 8.51
CA SER A 52 15.92 -0.56 9.59
C SER A 52 17.39 -0.94 9.68
N GLY A 53 18.17 -0.09 10.33
CA GLY A 53 19.58 -0.35 10.53
C GLY A 53 20.43 -0.06 9.32
N GLN A 54 19.88 0.63 8.38
CA GLN A 54 20.57 0.96 7.13
C GLN A 54 21.25 2.30 7.22
#